data_384a8090a45b41079b0c8e397268bba5
#
_entry.id   384a8090a45b41079b0c8e397268bba5
#
_cell.length_a   1.000
_cell.length_b   1.000
_cell.length_c   1.000
_cell.angle_alpha   90.00
_cell.angle_beta   90.00
_cell.angle_gamma   90.00
#
_symmetry.space_group_name_H-M   'P 1'
#
loop_
_entity.id
_entity.type
_entity.pdbx_description
1 polymer ?
#
loop_
_entity_poly.entity_id
_entity_poly.type
_entity_poly.pdbx_seq_one_letter_code
_entity_poly.pdbx_strand_id
1 'polypeptide(L)'
;MNENISLSSFHGDIKIAESVFSRFSYDEISEFFSSLGLLTRADSMGRVYPYSNRADTVLSTLLLACKQYGVEIITDFTVLDIKRHKDKLEIISESCKISASSVIIACGSRANKGLGSNLGYELLGKIGVSYSPLFPSLTSVAVSENISMLKGVRVRGNVKFLADKQIIHSEDGEIQFTDKSLSGICVFNISRYAGEFFRLGTINGNNCENIRIELNLMPEYSFSEIISILQNRRKAFPKADCKELLAGILDEKLANYITKKINIKSINDSAIKRLANILSKMDFTPIKSDNNATAQVTAGGVTSLSLIHI
;
A
#
# COMPACT_ATOMS: atom_id res chain seq x y z
N MET A 1 7.00 5.15 -13.42
CA MET A 1 6.04 4.79 -14.49
C MET A 1 6.00 3.26 -14.63
N ASN A 2 5.02 2.70 -15.34
CA ASN A 2 4.96 1.28 -15.68
C ASN A 2 4.45 1.13 -17.12
N GLU A 3 5.16 0.36 -17.94
CA GLU A 3 4.76 0.06 -19.34
C GLU A 3 3.46 -0.76 -19.41
N ASN A 4 3.22 -1.59 -18.39
CA ASN A 4 2.12 -2.55 -18.32
C ASN A 4 0.97 -2.05 -17.45
N ILE A 5 0.62 -0.76 -17.53
CA ILE A 5 -0.53 -0.24 -16.80
C ILE A 5 -1.82 -0.88 -17.33
N SER A 6 -2.59 -1.50 -16.43
CA SER A 6 -3.90 -2.06 -16.71
C SER A 6 -4.98 -1.31 -15.93
N LEU A 7 -6.14 -1.07 -16.55
CA LEU A 7 -7.30 -0.49 -15.87
C LEU A 7 -7.76 -1.33 -14.67
N SER A 8 -7.53 -2.64 -14.68
CA SER A 8 -7.81 -3.53 -13.54
C SER A 8 -6.99 -3.22 -12.28
N SER A 9 -5.88 -2.48 -12.43
CA SER A 9 -5.05 -2.03 -11.30
C SER A 9 -5.57 -0.77 -10.62
N PHE A 10 -6.59 -0.12 -11.20
CA PHE A 10 -7.17 1.08 -10.64
C PHE A 10 -8.34 0.78 -9.71
N HIS A 11 -8.44 1.59 -8.68
CA HIS A 11 -9.53 1.57 -7.72
C HIS A 11 -10.27 2.92 -7.76
N GLY A 12 -11.60 2.89 -7.69
CA GLY A 12 -12.44 4.07 -7.77
C GLY A 12 -13.16 4.18 -9.12
N ASP A 13 -13.28 5.38 -9.68
CA ASP A 13 -13.97 5.60 -10.96
C ASP A 13 -13.09 5.20 -12.15
N ILE A 14 -13.24 3.95 -12.58
CA ILE A 14 -12.46 3.38 -13.71
C ILE A 14 -12.72 4.13 -15.02
N LYS A 15 -13.93 4.71 -15.23
CA LYS A 15 -14.26 5.44 -16.44
C LYS A 15 -13.43 6.73 -16.59
N ILE A 16 -13.13 7.39 -15.46
CA ILE A 16 -12.22 8.55 -15.47
C ILE A 16 -10.80 8.09 -15.83
N ALA A 17 -10.31 7.02 -15.21
CA ALA A 17 -9.00 6.46 -15.52
C ALA A 17 -8.90 6.10 -17.01
N GLU A 18 -9.89 5.40 -17.56
CA GLU A 18 -9.98 5.04 -18.98
C GLU A 18 -9.95 6.29 -19.89
N SER A 19 -10.76 7.30 -19.56
CA SER A 19 -10.80 8.57 -20.31
C SER A 19 -9.46 9.31 -20.29
N VAL A 20 -8.74 9.27 -19.17
CA VAL A 20 -7.41 9.91 -19.07
C VAL A 20 -6.38 9.12 -19.87
N PHE A 21 -6.33 7.79 -19.70
CA PHE A 21 -5.34 6.94 -20.39
C PHE A 21 -5.57 6.86 -21.89
N SER A 22 -6.80 7.01 -22.39
CA SER A 22 -7.07 7.09 -23.83
C SER A 22 -6.56 8.37 -24.48
N ARG A 23 -6.27 9.40 -23.68
CA ARG A 23 -5.77 10.71 -24.15
C ARG A 23 -4.30 10.93 -23.83
N PHE A 24 -3.78 10.28 -22.78
CA PHE A 24 -2.43 10.45 -22.31
C PHE A 24 -1.93 9.11 -21.74
N SER A 25 -1.48 8.26 -22.64
CA SER A 25 -1.01 6.90 -22.37
C SER A 25 0.42 6.87 -21.80
N TYR A 26 0.94 5.67 -21.57
CA TYR A 26 2.34 5.48 -21.21
C TYR A 26 3.29 6.07 -22.28
N ASP A 27 2.99 5.88 -23.55
CA ASP A 27 3.86 6.33 -24.64
C ASP A 27 3.98 7.84 -24.66
N GLU A 28 2.86 8.58 -24.52
CA GLU A 28 2.89 10.05 -24.44
C GLU A 28 3.60 10.56 -23.18
N ILE A 29 3.45 9.88 -22.05
CA ILE A 29 4.20 10.21 -20.83
C ILE A 29 5.71 9.98 -21.05
N SER A 30 6.07 8.87 -21.67
CA SER A 30 7.46 8.55 -21.98
C SER A 30 8.08 9.55 -22.95
N GLU A 31 7.34 9.92 -24.00
CA GLU A 31 7.75 10.93 -24.97
C GLU A 31 7.91 12.30 -24.31
N PHE A 32 6.97 12.70 -23.45
CA PHE A 32 7.08 13.94 -22.70
C PHE A 32 8.39 14.01 -21.88
N PHE A 33 8.71 13.00 -21.09
CA PHE A 33 9.95 13.01 -20.31
C PHE A 33 11.20 12.92 -21.19
N SER A 34 11.15 12.17 -22.29
CA SER A 34 12.22 12.08 -23.26
C SER A 34 12.49 13.44 -23.94
N SER A 35 11.43 14.18 -24.29
CA SER A 35 11.55 15.53 -24.88
C SER A 35 12.22 16.54 -23.94
N LEU A 36 12.11 16.32 -22.62
CA LEU A 36 12.82 17.09 -21.61
C LEU A 36 14.27 16.60 -21.37
N GLY A 37 14.71 15.57 -22.09
CA GLY A 37 16.05 14.99 -21.96
C GLY A 37 16.19 13.98 -20.80
N LEU A 38 15.10 13.50 -20.20
CA LEU A 38 15.15 12.46 -19.18
C LEU A 38 15.33 11.09 -19.83
N LEU A 39 16.49 10.48 -19.62
CA LEU A 39 16.74 9.11 -20.04
C LEU A 39 16.17 8.12 -19.01
N THR A 40 15.36 7.18 -19.48
CA THR A 40 14.69 6.15 -18.65
C THR A 40 15.04 4.74 -19.12
N ARG A 41 14.78 3.76 -18.26
CA ARG A 41 14.83 2.33 -18.57
C ARG A 41 13.75 1.57 -17.81
N ALA A 42 13.18 0.56 -18.45
CA ALA A 42 12.29 -0.41 -17.81
C ALA A 42 13.08 -1.57 -17.20
N ASP A 43 12.56 -2.14 -16.12
CA ASP A 43 13.01 -3.42 -15.59
C ASP A 43 12.19 -4.58 -16.18
N SER A 44 12.53 -5.83 -15.79
CA SER A 44 11.84 -7.05 -16.26
C SER A 44 10.35 -7.13 -15.89
N MET A 45 9.87 -6.25 -15.01
CA MET A 45 8.47 -6.15 -14.60
C MET A 45 7.75 -4.96 -15.25
N GLY A 46 8.38 -4.29 -16.23
CA GLY A 46 7.84 -3.10 -16.89
C GLY A 46 7.84 -1.84 -16.02
N ARG A 47 8.55 -1.83 -14.88
CA ARG A 47 8.68 -0.64 -14.04
C ARG A 47 9.76 0.26 -14.61
N VAL A 48 9.39 1.51 -14.89
CA VAL A 48 10.26 2.49 -15.56
C VAL A 48 10.87 3.45 -14.55
N TYR A 49 12.18 3.52 -14.56
CA TYR A 49 13.01 4.37 -13.69
C TYR A 49 13.88 5.32 -14.52
N PRO A 50 14.33 6.47 -13.95
CA PRO A 50 15.39 7.24 -14.58
C PRO A 50 16.66 6.38 -14.68
N TYR A 51 17.44 6.59 -15.72
CA TYR A 51 18.65 5.78 -15.98
C TYR A 51 19.64 5.81 -14.80
N SER A 52 19.66 6.92 -14.05
CA SER A 52 20.45 7.09 -12.83
C SER A 52 19.94 6.28 -11.63
N ASN A 53 18.73 5.69 -11.68
CA ASN A 53 18.01 5.10 -10.55
C ASN A 53 17.75 6.06 -9.37
N ARG A 54 17.78 7.37 -9.60
CA ARG A 54 17.57 8.40 -8.57
C ARG A 54 16.39 9.30 -8.90
N ALA A 55 15.50 9.47 -7.94
CA ALA A 55 14.35 10.38 -8.07
C ALA A 55 14.78 11.83 -8.30
N ASP A 56 15.91 12.25 -7.70
CA ASP A 56 16.47 13.59 -7.87
C ASP A 56 16.74 13.97 -9.33
N THR A 57 17.06 12.97 -10.19
CA THR A 57 17.27 13.21 -11.62
C THR A 57 15.97 13.67 -12.29
N VAL A 58 14.83 13.10 -11.92
CA VAL A 58 13.52 13.52 -12.44
C VAL A 58 13.23 14.96 -12.01
N LEU A 59 13.42 15.25 -10.71
CA LEU A 59 13.23 16.61 -10.18
C LEU A 59 14.11 17.63 -10.88
N SER A 60 15.41 17.33 -11.03
CA SER A 60 16.37 18.23 -11.68
C SER A 60 15.99 18.50 -13.15
N THR A 61 15.52 17.48 -13.87
CA THR A 61 15.04 17.65 -15.27
C THR A 61 13.83 18.56 -15.32
N LEU A 62 12.85 18.37 -14.42
CA LEU A 62 11.64 19.22 -14.38
C LEU A 62 11.98 20.67 -13.99
N LEU A 63 12.88 20.88 -13.02
CA LEU A 63 13.33 22.23 -12.64
C LEU A 63 14.07 22.94 -13.79
N LEU A 64 14.86 22.20 -14.55
CA LEU A 64 15.53 22.73 -15.74
C LEU A 64 14.50 23.14 -16.80
N ALA A 65 13.47 22.33 -17.03
CA ALA A 65 12.37 22.66 -17.93
C ALA A 65 11.60 23.89 -17.46
N CYS A 66 11.27 23.98 -16.17
CA CYS A 66 10.64 25.17 -15.59
C CYS A 66 11.45 26.44 -15.89
N LYS A 67 12.77 26.40 -15.67
CA LYS A 67 13.67 27.51 -15.99
C LYS A 67 13.65 27.85 -17.47
N GLN A 68 13.71 26.85 -18.34
CA GLN A 68 13.70 27.02 -19.80
C GLN A 68 12.42 27.69 -20.31
N TYR A 69 11.27 27.32 -19.73
CA TYR A 69 9.96 27.83 -20.13
C TYR A 69 9.50 29.08 -19.35
N GLY A 70 10.35 29.64 -18.51
CA GLY A 70 10.06 30.87 -17.76
C GLY A 70 9.01 30.66 -16.66
N VAL A 71 8.87 29.45 -16.13
CA VAL A 71 7.96 29.17 -15.00
C VAL A 71 8.54 29.79 -13.74
N GLU A 72 7.78 30.66 -13.09
CA GLU A 72 8.13 31.25 -11.80
C GLU A 72 7.84 30.24 -10.69
N ILE A 73 8.85 29.94 -9.85
CA ILE A 73 8.72 29.07 -8.70
C ILE A 73 8.83 29.91 -7.44
N ILE A 74 7.74 29.99 -6.68
CA ILE A 74 7.67 30.74 -5.41
C ILE A 74 7.68 29.74 -4.27
N THR A 75 8.74 29.74 -3.47
CA THR A 75 8.89 28.91 -2.26
C THR A 75 8.39 29.67 -1.02
N ASP A 76 8.24 28.96 0.10
CA ASP A 76 7.77 29.52 1.37
C ASP A 76 6.41 30.23 1.26
N PHE A 77 5.56 29.73 0.36
CA PHE A 77 4.25 30.28 0.05
C PHE A 77 3.14 29.32 0.48
N THR A 78 2.70 29.42 1.72
CA THR A 78 1.57 28.63 2.23
C THR A 78 0.25 29.24 1.80
N VAL A 79 -0.50 28.52 0.98
CA VAL A 79 -1.84 28.92 0.55
C VAL A 79 -2.82 28.71 1.70
N LEU A 80 -3.46 29.77 2.15
CA LEU A 80 -4.46 29.75 3.25
C LEU A 80 -5.89 29.67 2.72
N ASP A 81 -6.13 30.28 1.55
CA ASP A 81 -7.46 30.33 0.96
C ASP A 81 -7.41 30.46 -0.56
N ILE A 82 -8.50 30.05 -1.23
CA ILE A 82 -8.73 30.26 -2.66
C ILE A 82 -10.13 30.85 -2.79
N LYS A 83 -10.25 32.03 -3.41
CA LYS A 83 -11.52 32.69 -3.62
C LYS A 83 -11.79 32.91 -5.10
N ARG A 84 -13.03 32.66 -5.52
CA ARG A 84 -13.49 33.01 -6.87
C ARG A 84 -13.89 34.48 -6.92
N HIS A 85 -13.34 35.21 -7.86
CA HIS A 85 -13.65 36.61 -8.05
C HIS A 85 -13.91 36.87 -9.52
N LYS A 86 -15.20 36.93 -9.94
CA LYS A 86 -15.62 37.01 -11.35
C LYS A 86 -14.99 35.86 -12.15
N ASP A 87 -14.14 36.21 -13.13
CA ASP A 87 -13.49 35.27 -14.04
C ASP A 87 -12.08 34.84 -13.58
N LYS A 88 -11.69 35.19 -12.36
CA LYS A 88 -10.37 34.88 -11.79
C LYS A 88 -10.47 34.18 -10.47
N LEU A 89 -9.40 33.44 -10.14
CA LEU A 89 -9.17 32.82 -8.82
C LEU A 89 -8.10 33.63 -8.09
N GLU A 90 -8.38 34.03 -6.86
CA GLU A 90 -7.44 34.70 -5.96
C GLU A 90 -6.89 33.67 -4.97
N ILE A 91 -5.58 33.44 -5.04
CA ILE A 91 -4.83 32.54 -4.14
C ILE A 91 -4.25 33.42 -3.04
N ILE A 92 -4.58 33.12 -1.79
CA ILE A 92 -4.28 33.97 -0.62
C ILE A 92 -3.27 33.24 0.27
N SER A 93 -2.15 33.90 0.59
CA SER A 93 -1.19 33.52 1.60
C SER A 93 -1.19 34.55 2.75
N GLU A 94 -0.32 34.34 3.74
CA GLU A 94 -0.10 35.35 4.81
C GLU A 94 0.51 36.63 4.26
N SER A 95 1.37 36.53 3.28
CA SER A 95 2.21 37.66 2.81
C SER A 95 1.64 38.38 1.58
N CYS A 96 0.92 37.69 0.71
CA CYS A 96 0.43 38.28 -0.54
C CYS A 96 -0.75 37.49 -1.13
N LYS A 97 -1.28 38.05 -2.23
CA LYS A 97 -2.34 37.47 -3.03
C LYS A 97 -1.89 37.36 -4.47
N ILE A 98 -2.20 36.23 -5.08
CA ILE A 98 -1.93 35.97 -6.51
C ILE A 98 -3.26 35.78 -7.22
N SER A 99 -3.44 36.42 -8.37
CA SER A 99 -4.63 36.25 -9.19
C SER A 99 -4.30 35.42 -10.42
N ALA A 100 -5.08 34.40 -10.70
CA ALA A 100 -4.91 33.49 -11.81
C ALA A 100 -6.25 33.22 -12.52
N SER A 101 -6.20 32.89 -13.80
CA SER A 101 -7.37 32.42 -14.55
C SER A 101 -7.73 30.97 -14.23
N SER A 102 -6.73 30.17 -13.90
CA SER A 102 -6.88 28.75 -13.52
C SER A 102 -5.89 28.39 -12.44
N VAL A 103 -6.24 27.40 -11.59
CA VAL A 103 -5.40 26.90 -10.50
C VAL A 103 -5.40 25.37 -10.55
N ILE A 104 -4.21 24.78 -10.50
CA ILE A 104 -4.02 23.34 -10.34
C ILE A 104 -3.58 23.08 -8.90
N ILE A 105 -4.37 22.30 -8.15
CA ILE A 105 -4.05 21.90 -6.78
C ILE A 105 -3.31 20.59 -6.84
N ALA A 106 -2.01 20.60 -6.60
CA ALA A 106 -1.11 19.44 -6.67
C ALA A 106 -0.21 19.32 -5.41
N CYS A 107 -0.69 19.79 -4.25
CA CYS A 107 0.08 19.85 -3.01
C CYS A 107 0.17 18.52 -2.24
N GLY A 108 -0.22 17.40 -2.88
CA GLY A 108 -0.10 16.07 -2.29
C GLY A 108 -1.10 15.78 -1.18
N SER A 109 -0.73 14.88 -0.29
CA SER A 109 -1.56 14.42 0.83
C SER A 109 -0.70 14.16 2.08
N ARG A 110 -1.30 13.60 3.15
CA ARG A 110 -0.57 13.19 4.37
C ARG A 110 0.29 11.94 4.21
N ALA A 111 0.19 11.24 3.08
CA ALA A 111 1.07 10.12 2.82
C ALA A 111 2.52 10.60 2.72
N ASN A 112 3.43 9.82 3.28
CA ASN A 112 4.87 10.09 3.35
C ASN A 112 5.21 11.34 4.20
N LYS A 113 5.70 11.08 5.42
CA LYS A 113 5.96 12.09 6.43
C LYS A 113 6.75 13.28 5.90
N GLY A 114 6.18 14.49 6.03
CA GLY A 114 6.85 15.75 5.73
C GLY A 114 6.81 16.19 4.26
N LEU A 115 6.20 15.43 3.36
CA LEU A 115 6.13 15.78 1.93
C LEU A 115 4.79 16.38 1.49
N GLY A 116 3.76 16.31 2.32
CA GLY A 116 2.45 16.86 1.98
C GLY A 116 1.52 17.02 3.18
N SER A 117 0.37 17.61 2.92
CA SER A 117 -0.68 17.84 3.91
C SER A 117 -2.06 17.63 3.27
N ASN A 118 -3.13 17.61 4.08
CA ASN A 118 -4.49 17.60 3.55
C ASN A 118 -4.99 19.01 3.16
N LEU A 119 -4.13 20.02 3.18
CA LEU A 119 -4.51 21.41 2.91
C LEU A 119 -5.22 21.57 1.57
N GLY A 120 -4.76 20.85 0.53
CA GLY A 120 -5.41 20.89 -0.79
C GLY A 120 -6.88 20.44 -0.75
N TYR A 121 -7.19 19.41 0.01
CA TYR A 121 -8.58 18.94 0.20
C TYR A 121 -9.40 19.93 1.02
N GLU A 122 -8.80 20.56 2.03
CA GLU A 122 -9.45 21.60 2.85
C GLU A 122 -9.78 22.83 2.00
N LEU A 123 -8.85 23.26 1.15
CA LEU A 123 -9.05 24.37 0.19
C LEU A 123 -10.16 24.04 -0.82
N LEU A 124 -10.17 22.82 -1.37
CA LEU A 124 -11.23 22.35 -2.27
C LEU A 124 -12.60 22.36 -1.58
N GLY A 125 -12.67 21.90 -0.32
CA GLY A 125 -13.91 21.94 0.46
C GLY A 125 -14.46 23.35 0.65
N LYS A 126 -13.59 24.38 0.83
CA LYS A 126 -14.01 25.77 0.95
C LYS A 126 -14.66 26.33 -0.31
N ILE A 127 -14.30 25.84 -1.49
CA ILE A 127 -14.89 26.23 -2.77
C ILE A 127 -16.01 25.27 -3.24
N GLY A 128 -16.49 24.39 -2.36
CA GLY A 128 -17.64 23.53 -2.62
C GLY A 128 -17.31 22.21 -3.33
N VAL A 129 -16.04 21.85 -3.47
CA VAL A 129 -15.62 20.59 -4.07
C VAL A 129 -15.65 19.48 -3.04
N SER A 130 -16.42 18.40 -3.30
CA SER A 130 -16.52 17.25 -2.42
C SER A 130 -15.40 16.25 -2.68
N TYR A 131 -14.98 15.56 -1.61
CA TYR A 131 -14.02 14.45 -1.68
C TYR A 131 -14.43 13.30 -0.78
N SER A 132 -14.06 12.09 -1.16
CA SER A 132 -14.29 10.89 -0.36
C SER A 132 -13.39 10.88 0.87
N PRO A 133 -13.75 10.15 1.94
CA PRO A 133 -12.92 10.03 3.12
C PRO A 133 -11.52 9.53 2.80
N LEU A 134 -10.50 10.22 3.35
CA LEU A 134 -9.09 9.92 3.11
C LEU A 134 -8.56 8.93 4.15
N PHE A 135 -7.75 7.97 3.72
CA PHE A 135 -7.06 7.02 4.60
C PHE A 135 -5.73 6.57 3.99
N PRO A 136 -4.74 6.15 4.83
CA PRO A 136 -3.45 5.68 4.35
C PRO A 136 -3.60 4.37 3.57
N SER A 137 -2.83 4.23 2.49
CA SER A 137 -2.73 3.02 1.67
C SER A 137 -1.29 2.78 1.23
N LEU A 138 -0.99 1.57 0.76
CA LEU A 138 0.36 1.07 0.53
C LEU A 138 1.24 1.28 1.78
N THR A 139 0.82 0.68 2.88
CA THR A 139 1.47 0.79 4.18
C THR A 139 1.43 -0.55 4.92
N SER A 140 2.16 -0.65 6.03
CA SER A 140 2.06 -1.81 6.92
C SER A 140 0.67 -1.88 7.58
N VAL A 141 0.23 -3.08 7.95
CA VAL A 141 -1.03 -3.30 8.67
C VAL A 141 -0.73 -3.74 10.10
N ALA A 142 -1.14 -2.93 11.06
CA ALA A 142 -1.01 -3.25 12.47
C ALA A 142 -1.96 -4.40 12.85
N VAL A 143 -1.50 -5.29 13.73
CA VAL A 143 -2.27 -6.46 14.17
C VAL A 143 -2.35 -6.52 15.70
N SER A 144 -3.40 -7.16 16.21
CA SER A 144 -3.64 -7.27 17.65
C SER A 144 -2.72 -8.28 18.34
N GLU A 145 -2.21 -9.25 17.59
CA GLU A 145 -1.32 -10.30 18.09
C GLU A 145 0.05 -9.70 18.47
N ASN A 146 0.61 -10.17 19.57
CA ASN A 146 1.97 -9.78 19.96
C ASN A 146 2.99 -10.49 19.06
N ILE A 147 3.49 -9.79 18.08
CA ILE A 147 4.48 -10.25 17.11
C ILE A 147 5.86 -9.60 17.29
N SER A 148 6.09 -8.90 18.39
CA SER A 148 7.34 -8.15 18.62
C SER A 148 8.60 -9.02 18.54
N MET A 149 8.50 -10.29 18.97
CA MET A 149 9.61 -11.25 18.85
C MET A 149 9.95 -11.62 17.40
N LEU A 150 9.03 -11.37 16.45
CA LEU A 150 9.23 -11.61 15.01
C LEU A 150 9.86 -10.42 14.29
N LYS A 151 10.14 -9.32 14.98
CA LYS A 151 10.72 -8.14 14.36
C LYS A 151 11.93 -8.47 13.49
N GLY A 152 11.86 -8.04 12.22
CA GLY A 152 12.89 -8.24 11.21
C GLY A 152 12.83 -9.59 10.48
N VAL A 153 11.98 -10.52 10.91
CA VAL A 153 11.75 -11.77 10.18
C VAL A 153 11.08 -11.46 8.85
N ARG A 154 11.56 -12.12 7.79
CA ARG A 154 10.98 -12.09 6.45
C ARG A 154 10.65 -13.50 6.02
N VAL A 155 9.48 -13.68 5.44
CA VAL A 155 9.04 -14.97 4.89
C VAL A 155 8.42 -14.76 3.51
N ARG A 156 8.64 -15.70 2.62
CA ARG A 156 7.89 -15.76 1.37
C ARG A 156 6.66 -16.62 1.59
N GLY A 157 5.50 -16.14 1.15
CA GLY A 157 4.25 -16.84 1.36
C GLY A 157 3.11 -16.20 0.59
N ASN A 158 1.90 -16.65 0.87
CA ASN A 158 0.66 -16.04 0.37
C ASN A 158 -0.02 -15.29 1.51
N VAL A 159 -0.48 -14.07 1.23
CA VAL A 159 -1.28 -13.27 2.14
C VAL A 159 -2.70 -13.13 1.59
N LYS A 160 -3.69 -13.41 2.44
CA LYS A 160 -5.11 -13.19 2.13
C LYS A 160 -5.70 -12.16 3.07
N PHE A 161 -6.48 -11.25 2.50
CA PHE A 161 -7.34 -10.35 3.26
C PHE A 161 -8.78 -10.88 3.20
N LEU A 162 -9.36 -11.10 4.36
CA LEU A 162 -10.72 -11.63 4.48
C LEU A 162 -11.64 -10.60 5.15
N ALA A 163 -12.88 -10.51 4.66
CA ALA A 163 -13.99 -9.78 5.24
C ALA A 163 -15.13 -10.76 5.45
N ASP A 164 -15.65 -10.86 6.69
CA ASP A 164 -16.72 -11.77 7.06
C ASP A 164 -16.54 -13.21 6.52
N LYS A 165 -15.30 -13.70 6.60
CA LYS A 165 -14.84 -15.02 6.11
C LYS A 165 -14.71 -15.15 4.58
N GLN A 166 -15.06 -14.14 3.80
CA GLN A 166 -14.84 -14.13 2.35
C GLN A 166 -13.46 -13.59 2.02
N ILE A 167 -12.76 -14.22 1.09
CA ILE A 167 -11.48 -13.74 0.59
C ILE A 167 -11.75 -12.55 -0.34
N ILE A 168 -11.29 -11.37 0.06
CA ILE A 168 -11.39 -10.15 -0.73
C ILE A 168 -10.20 -10.01 -1.67
N HIS A 169 -9.01 -10.38 -1.19
CA HIS A 169 -7.77 -10.32 -1.97
C HIS A 169 -6.80 -11.39 -1.52
N SER A 170 -6.01 -11.90 -2.45
CA SER A 170 -4.96 -12.88 -2.19
C SER A 170 -3.75 -12.57 -3.06
N GLU A 171 -2.56 -12.56 -2.47
CA GLU A 171 -1.33 -12.21 -3.17
C GLU A 171 -0.13 -12.97 -2.60
N ASP A 172 0.76 -13.43 -3.49
CA ASP A 172 2.03 -14.05 -3.13
C ASP A 172 3.12 -13.00 -3.02
N GLY A 173 3.99 -13.15 -2.03
CA GLY A 173 5.09 -12.20 -1.89
C GLY A 173 5.92 -12.39 -0.63
N GLU A 174 6.86 -11.45 -0.42
CA GLU A 174 7.62 -11.35 0.81
C GLU A 174 6.81 -10.59 1.87
N ILE A 175 6.57 -11.25 2.99
CA ILE A 175 5.94 -10.69 4.18
C ILE A 175 7.04 -10.39 5.19
N GLN A 176 7.07 -9.18 5.73
CA GLN A 176 8.00 -8.76 6.77
C GLN A 176 7.25 -8.48 8.07
N PHE A 177 7.74 -9.04 9.16
CA PHE A 177 7.23 -8.75 10.50
C PHE A 177 7.96 -7.56 11.11
N THR A 178 7.19 -6.63 11.66
CA THR A 178 7.70 -5.50 12.47
C THR A 178 7.36 -5.72 13.95
N ASP A 179 7.54 -4.70 14.79
CA ASP A 179 7.17 -4.80 16.21
C ASP A 179 5.67 -5.09 16.43
N LYS A 180 4.81 -4.50 15.59
CA LYS A 180 3.34 -4.52 15.78
C LYS A 180 2.56 -4.67 14.48
N SER A 181 3.25 -4.79 13.34
CA SER A 181 2.59 -4.77 12.02
C SER A 181 3.17 -5.82 11.10
N LEU A 182 2.35 -6.29 10.19
CA LEU A 182 2.76 -6.97 8.98
C LEU A 182 3.14 -5.94 7.92
N SER A 183 4.18 -6.21 7.14
CA SER A 183 4.75 -5.34 6.11
C SER A 183 5.19 -6.16 4.90
N GLY A 184 5.71 -5.52 3.86
CA GLY A 184 6.05 -6.15 2.58
C GLY A 184 5.08 -5.74 1.49
N ILE A 185 5.49 -5.87 0.22
CA ILE A 185 4.71 -5.34 -0.92
C ILE A 185 3.30 -5.96 -0.97
N CYS A 186 3.18 -7.27 -0.81
CA CYS A 186 1.89 -7.96 -0.78
C CYS A 186 0.99 -7.49 0.38
N VAL A 187 1.58 -7.14 1.54
CA VAL A 187 0.82 -6.54 2.65
C VAL A 187 0.42 -5.10 2.34
N PHE A 188 1.29 -4.33 1.67
CA PHE A 188 0.95 -2.97 1.25
C PHE A 188 -0.25 -2.95 0.31
N ASN A 189 -0.33 -3.89 -0.61
CA ASN A 189 -1.44 -3.98 -1.56
C ASN A 189 -2.78 -4.29 -0.86
N ILE A 190 -2.78 -5.10 0.20
CA ILE A 190 -4.01 -5.38 0.98
C ILE A 190 -4.34 -4.29 1.99
N SER A 191 -3.41 -3.38 2.32
CA SER A 191 -3.59 -2.38 3.38
C SER A 191 -4.75 -1.42 3.11
N ARG A 192 -5.10 -1.19 1.84
CA ARG A 192 -6.25 -0.35 1.47
C ARG A 192 -7.57 -0.89 2.01
N TYR A 193 -7.75 -2.21 2.01
CA TYR A 193 -8.99 -2.82 2.51
C TYR A 193 -9.13 -2.66 4.02
N ALA A 194 -8.01 -2.76 4.76
CA ALA A 194 -8.00 -2.46 6.19
C ALA A 194 -8.30 -0.97 6.45
N GLY A 195 -7.70 -0.06 5.67
CA GLY A 195 -7.96 1.37 5.75
C GLY A 195 -9.43 1.73 5.46
N GLU A 196 -10.00 1.15 4.42
CA GLU A 196 -11.42 1.32 4.05
C GLU A 196 -12.33 0.84 5.18
N PHE A 197 -12.11 -0.36 5.71
CA PHE A 197 -12.87 -0.90 6.83
C PHE A 197 -12.82 0.02 8.05
N PHE A 198 -11.64 0.43 8.49
CA PHE A 198 -11.50 1.26 9.68
C PHE A 198 -12.02 2.70 9.51
N ARG A 199 -12.13 3.16 8.28
CA ARG A 199 -12.61 4.50 7.97
C ARG A 199 -14.10 4.56 7.65
N LEU A 200 -14.62 3.56 6.95
CA LEU A 200 -15.97 3.55 6.37
C LEU A 200 -16.87 2.45 6.95
N GLY A 201 -16.32 1.43 7.59
CA GLY A 201 -17.07 0.22 7.99
C GLY A 201 -17.45 -0.67 6.81
N THR A 202 -16.90 -0.40 5.62
CA THR A 202 -17.21 -1.12 4.39
C THR A 202 -15.95 -1.61 3.70
N ILE A 203 -16.11 -2.56 2.78
CA ILE A 203 -15.06 -2.97 1.85
C ILE A 203 -15.68 -3.07 0.46
N ASN A 204 -15.10 -2.34 -0.51
CA ASN A 204 -15.65 -2.21 -1.86
C ASN A 204 -17.14 -1.79 -1.85
N GLY A 205 -17.51 -0.91 -0.91
CA GLY A 205 -18.88 -0.41 -0.75
C GLY A 205 -19.86 -1.35 -0.04
N ASN A 206 -19.44 -2.55 0.38
CA ASN A 206 -20.27 -3.49 1.12
C ASN A 206 -19.96 -3.40 2.63
N ASN A 207 -21.01 -3.39 3.46
CA ASN A 207 -20.86 -3.44 4.91
C ASN A 207 -20.12 -4.71 5.32
N CYS A 208 -19.25 -4.60 6.32
CA CYS A 208 -18.46 -5.69 6.84
C CYS A 208 -18.34 -5.54 8.37
N GLU A 209 -18.44 -6.64 9.10
CA GLU A 209 -18.35 -6.64 10.56
C GLU A 209 -16.93 -6.99 11.04
N ASN A 210 -16.27 -7.90 10.34
CA ASN A 210 -14.99 -8.44 10.75
C ASN A 210 -14.00 -8.53 9.60
N ILE A 211 -12.75 -8.20 9.89
CA ILE A 211 -11.64 -8.38 8.95
C ILE A 211 -10.55 -9.27 9.55
N ARG A 212 -9.83 -9.99 8.68
CA ARG A 212 -8.73 -10.86 9.06
C ARG A 212 -7.66 -10.89 7.97
N ILE A 213 -6.42 -11.08 8.37
CA ILE A 213 -5.32 -11.44 7.48
C ILE A 213 -4.94 -12.89 7.77
N GLU A 214 -4.89 -13.70 6.73
CA GLU A 214 -4.43 -15.09 6.78
C GLU A 214 -3.14 -15.22 6.00
N LEU A 215 -2.10 -15.76 6.62
CA LEU A 215 -0.83 -16.05 5.96
C LEU A 215 -0.72 -17.56 5.71
N ASN A 216 -0.40 -17.95 4.48
CA ASN A 216 0.09 -19.27 4.15
C ASN A 216 1.62 -19.19 3.99
N LEU A 217 2.36 -19.85 4.87
CA LEU A 217 3.82 -19.86 4.90
C LEU A 217 4.44 -20.90 3.95
N MET A 218 3.62 -21.78 3.38
CA MET A 218 4.04 -22.86 2.48
C MET A 218 3.05 -23.00 1.31
N PRO A 219 2.85 -21.92 0.50
CA PRO A 219 1.81 -21.92 -0.54
C PRO A 219 2.07 -22.95 -1.67
N GLU A 220 3.30 -23.43 -1.81
CA GLU A 220 3.68 -24.43 -2.81
C GLU A 220 3.22 -25.85 -2.45
N TYR A 221 2.79 -26.07 -1.18
CA TYR A 221 2.40 -27.38 -0.67
C TYR A 221 0.93 -27.43 -0.25
N SER A 222 0.26 -28.51 -0.59
CA SER A 222 -1.06 -28.82 -0.03
C SER A 222 -0.98 -29.16 1.45
N PHE A 223 -2.11 -29.07 2.14
CA PHE A 223 -2.19 -29.43 3.57
C PHE A 223 -1.70 -30.85 3.85
N SER A 224 -1.99 -31.82 2.98
CA SER A 224 -1.55 -33.21 3.10
C SER A 224 -0.04 -33.37 2.89
N GLU A 225 0.55 -32.61 1.99
CA GLU A 225 2.00 -32.60 1.79
C GLU A 225 2.73 -32.00 2.97
N ILE A 226 2.21 -30.89 3.56
CA ILE A 226 2.78 -30.32 4.80
C ILE A 226 2.75 -31.35 5.94
N ILE A 227 1.64 -32.09 6.11
CA ILE A 227 1.57 -33.20 7.10
C ILE A 227 2.64 -34.25 6.81
N SER A 228 2.79 -34.66 5.54
CA SER A 228 3.78 -35.68 5.17
C SER A 228 5.21 -35.19 5.42
N ILE A 229 5.52 -33.94 5.12
CA ILE A 229 6.82 -33.32 5.42
C ILE A 229 7.10 -33.39 6.93
N LEU A 230 6.16 -32.97 7.78
CA LEU A 230 6.31 -32.97 9.23
C LEU A 230 6.42 -34.40 9.81
N GLN A 231 5.67 -35.37 9.27
CA GLN A 231 5.76 -36.77 9.67
C GLN A 231 7.11 -37.37 9.30
N ASN A 232 7.63 -37.11 8.12
CA ASN A 232 8.96 -37.58 7.71
C ASN A 232 10.06 -36.98 8.58
N ARG A 233 9.96 -35.70 8.94
CA ARG A 233 10.88 -35.07 9.89
C ARG A 233 10.80 -35.71 11.27
N ARG A 234 9.61 -36.00 11.79
CA ARG A 234 9.43 -36.71 13.05
C ARG A 234 10.08 -38.11 13.04
N LYS A 235 9.97 -38.84 11.92
CA LYS A 235 10.64 -40.12 11.74
C LYS A 235 12.16 -39.99 11.73
N ALA A 236 12.68 -38.97 11.05
CA ALA A 236 14.12 -38.71 10.97
C ALA A 236 14.70 -38.22 12.31
N PHE A 237 13.91 -37.47 13.08
CA PHE A 237 14.32 -36.90 14.38
C PHE A 237 13.31 -37.22 15.48
N PRO A 238 13.28 -38.48 15.98
CA PRO A 238 12.24 -38.95 16.91
C PRO A 238 12.24 -38.24 18.28
N LYS A 239 13.37 -37.62 18.66
CA LYS A 239 13.55 -36.88 19.92
C LYS A 239 13.36 -35.38 19.78
N ALA A 240 13.15 -34.87 18.52
CA ALA A 240 13.01 -33.45 18.26
C ALA A 240 11.75 -32.90 18.94
N ASP A 241 11.88 -31.72 19.55
CA ASP A 241 10.75 -30.95 20.01
C ASP A 241 10.01 -30.22 18.83
N CYS A 242 8.97 -29.49 19.18
CA CYS A 242 8.16 -28.79 18.17
C CYS A 242 8.97 -27.71 17.38
N LYS A 243 9.88 -27.01 18.07
CA LYS A 243 10.75 -26.00 17.43
C LYS A 243 11.76 -26.69 16.51
N GLU A 244 12.37 -27.77 16.97
CA GLU A 244 13.35 -28.55 16.22
C GLU A 244 12.73 -29.19 14.96
N LEU A 245 11.45 -29.59 15.02
CA LEU A 245 10.71 -30.06 13.85
C LEU A 245 10.55 -28.97 12.77
N LEU A 246 10.49 -27.72 13.17
CA LEU A 246 10.36 -26.58 12.25
C LEU A 246 11.73 -26.03 11.80
N ALA A 247 12.83 -26.44 12.44
CA ALA A 247 14.17 -26.05 12.05
C ALA A 247 14.49 -26.50 10.61
N GLY A 248 15.06 -25.62 9.78
CA GLY A 248 15.30 -25.89 8.37
C GLY A 248 14.06 -25.76 7.45
N ILE A 249 12.88 -25.44 8.02
CA ILE A 249 11.67 -25.06 7.29
C ILE A 249 11.43 -23.55 7.45
N LEU A 250 11.54 -23.05 8.68
CA LEU A 250 11.25 -21.67 9.04
C LEU A 250 12.45 -20.99 9.71
N ASP A 251 12.42 -19.66 9.72
CA ASP A 251 13.29 -18.86 10.60
C ASP A 251 13.08 -19.25 12.07
N GLU A 252 14.16 -19.22 12.86
CA GLU A 252 14.14 -19.65 14.26
C GLU A 252 13.14 -18.86 15.13
N LYS A 253 13.03 -17.53 14.93
CA LYS A 253 12.09 -16.71 15.69
C LYS A 253 10.64 -17.09 15.35
N LEU A 254 10.37 -17.38 14.06
CA LEU A 254 9.04 -17.79 13.62
C LEU A 254 8.68 -19.18 14.13
N ALA A 255 9.61 -20.14 14.12
CA ALA A 255 9.44 -21.45 14.73
C ALA A 255 9.13 -21.34 16.24
N ASN A 256 9.87 -20.49 16.96
CA ASN A 256 9.62 -20.21 18.38
C ASN A 256 8.23 -19.59 18.63
N TYR A 257 7.82 -18.63 17.79
CA TYR A 257 6.51 -17.99 17.88
C TYR A 257 5.39 -19.00 17.70
N ILE A 258 5.48 -19.82 16.65
CA ILE A 258 4.50 -20.88 16.36
C ILE A 258 4.42 -21.89 17.51
N THR A 259 5.56 -22.34 18.00
CA THR A 259 5.62 -23.31 19.11
C THR A 259 4.94 -22.76 20.37
N LYS A 260 5.19 -21.49 20.72
CA LYS A 260 4.54 -20.84 21.86
C LYS A 260 3.04 -20.69 21.64
N LYS A 261 2.61 -20.28 20.43
CA LYS A 261 1.20 -20.08 20.08
C LYS A 261 0.39 -21.38 20.15
N ILE A 262 0.98 -22.49 19.71
CA ILE A 262 0.28 -23.78 19.68
C ILE A 262 0.34 -24.50 21.04
N ASN A 263 1.35 -24.23 21.85
CA ASN A 263 1.57 -24.86 23.18
C ASN A 263 1.48 -26.40 23.13
N ILE A 264 2.27 -27.03 22.25
CA ILE A 264 2.33 -28.48 22.09
C ILE A 264 3.33 -29.06 23.09
N LYS A 265 2.86 -29.98 23.96
CA LYS A 265 3.70 -30.69 24.94
C LYS A 265 4.33 -31.96 24.39
N SER A 266 3.69 -32.61 23.43
CA SER A 266 4.20 -33.84 22.80
C SER A 266 3.82 -33.87 21.32
N ILE A 267 4.72 -34.42 20.50
CA ILE A 267 4.54 -34.46 19.03
C ILE A 267 3.85 -35.78 18.66
N ASN A 268 2.54 -35.74 18.62
CA ASN A 268 1.68 -36.81 18.11
C ASN A 268 1.03 -36.36 16.78
N ASP A 269 0.21 -37.20 16.17
CA ASP A 269 -0.44 -36.90 14.91
C ASP A 269 -1.39 -35.70 14.98
N SER A 270 -2.03 -35.47 16.13
CA SER A 270 -2.82 -34.26 16.37
C SER A 270 -1.95 -33.01 16.40
N ALA A 271 -0.78 -33.06 17.01
CA ALA A 271 0.18 -31.98 17.02
C ALA A 271 0.69 -31.66 15.62
N ILE A 272 0.99 -32.66 14.80
CA ILE A 272 1.40 -32.49 13.40
C ILE A 272 0.31 -31.81 12.59
N LYS A 273 -0.95 -32.21 12.74
CA LYS A 273 -2.09 -31.55 12.05
C LYS A 273 -2.24 -30.10 12.49
N ARG A 274 -2.06 -29.79 13.76
CA ARG A 274 -2.08 -28.39 14.27
C ARG A 274 -0.92 -27.56 13.72
N LEU A 275 0.28 -28.12 13.63
CA LEU A 275 1.41 -27.48 12.99
C LEU A 275 1.15 -27.23 11.49
N ALA A 276 0.68 -28.22 10.77
CA ALA A 276 0.33 -28.09 9.36
C ALA A 276 -0.73 -27.00 9.16
N ASN A 277 -1.74 -26.94 10.03
CA ASN A 277 -2.77 -25.91 9.96
C ASN A 277 -2.20 -24.52 10.12
N ILE A 278 -1.33 -24.26 11.09
CA ILE A 278 -0.77 -22.91 11.27
C ILE A 278 0.24 -22.55 10.18
N LEU A 279 0.93 -23.52 9.58
CA LEU A 279 1.83 -23.29 8.45
C LEU A 279 1.08 -22.92 7.18
N SER A 280 -0.09 -23.52 6.95
CA SER A 280 -0.95 -23.20 5.81
C SER A 280 -1.92 -22.06 6.08
N LYS A 281 -2.18 -21.74 7.36
CA LYS A 281 -3.20 -20.77 7.76
C LYS A 281 -2.88 -20.11 9.10
N MET A 282 -2.08 -19.06 9.08
CA MET A 282 -1.76 -18.27 10.26
C MET A 282 -2.59 -16.98 10.24
N ASP A 283 -3.51 -16.87 11.21
CA ASP A 283 -4.43 -15.75 11.31
C ASP A 283 -3.87 -14.58 12.12
N PHE A 284 -4.16 -13.36 11.64
CA PHE A 284 -3.91 -12.10 12.30
C PHE A 284 -5.13 -11.19 12.22
N THR A 285 -5.38 -10.45 13.30
CA THR A 285 -6.49 -9.49 13.40
C THR A 285 -5.98 -8.08 13.18
N PRO A 286 -6.29 -7.44 12.04
CA PRO A 286 -5.94 -6.04 11.83
C PRO A 286 -6.54 -5.14 12.91
N ILE A 287 -5.77 -4.14 13.33
CA ILE A 287 -6.23 -3.08 14.23
C ILE A 287 -6.03 -1.70 13.60
N LYS A 288 -6.88 -0.76 14.00
CA LYS A 288 -6.77 0.63 13.56
C LYS A 288 -5.45 1.23 14.03
N SER A 289 -4.71 1.83 13.10
CA SER A 289 -3.46 2.55 13.42
C SER A 289 -3.33 3.79 12.52
N ASP A 290 -2.63 4.81 13.02
CA ASP A 290 -2.31 5.98 12.22
C ASP A 290 -1.00 5.73 11.47
N ASN A 291 -1.11 5.20 10.25
CA ASN A 291 0.01 4.88 9.38
C ASN A 291 0.28 5.96 8.31
N ASN A 292 -0.30 7.16 8.43
CA ASN A 292 -0.11 8.24 7.45
C ASN A 292 1.38 8.54 7.20
N ALA A 293 2.18 8.54 8.26
CA ALA A 293 3.61 8.85 8.17
C ALA A 293 4.44 7.81 7.38
N THR A 294 3.96 6.57 7.29
CA THR A 294 4.65 5.45 6.60
C THR A 294 3.94 5.02 5.32
N ALA A 295 2.74 5.54 5.06
CA ALA A 295 2.00 5.25 3.86
C ALA A 295 2.68 5.84 2.62
N GLN A 296 2.70 5.10 1.53
CA GLN A 296 3.23 5.60 0.26
C GLN A 296 2.20 6.46 -0.48
N VAL A 297 0.90 6.18 -0.29
CA VAL A 297 -0.19 6.92 -0.92
C VAL A 297 -1.36 7.12 0.05
N THR A 298 -2.23 8.06 -0.28
CA THR A 298 -3.54 8.23 0.35
C THR A 298 -4.62 7.68 -0.56
N ALA A 299 -5.46 6.80 -0.05
CA ALA A 299 -6.70 6.39 -0.71
C ALA A 299 -7.81 7.41 -0.44
N GLY A 300 -8.79 7.48 -1.35
CA GLY A 300 -9.76 8.56 -1.41
C GLY A 300 -9.29 9.70 -2.30
N GLY A 301 -10.14 10.68 -2.53
CA GLY A 301 -9.85 11.82 -3.40
C GLY A 301 -11.11 12.58 -3.79
N VAL A 302 -10.96 13.57 -4.66
CA VAL A 302 -12.07 14.37 -5.19
C VAL A 302 -13.08 13.45 -5.89
N THR A 303 -14.36 13.64 -5.62
CA THR A 303 -15.41 12.83 -6.25
C THR A 303 -15.65 13.27 -7.68
N SER A 304 -15.89 12.32 -8.59
CA SER A 304 -16.13 12.61 -10.02
C SER A 304 -17.31 13.55 -10.25
N LEU A 305 -18.35 13.45 -9.45
CA LEU A 305 -19.52 14.34 -9.50
C LEU A 305 -19.16 15.81 -9.24
N SER A 306 -18.19 16.06 -8.36
CA SER A 306 -17.71 17.44 -8.10
C SER A 306 -16.92 18.04 -9.25
N LEU A 307 -16.33 17.22 -10.13
CA LEU A 307 -15.57 17.69 -11.29
C LEU A 307 -16.46 18.14 -12.45
N ILE A 308 -17.75 17.77 -12.46
CA ILE A 308 -18.71 18.11 -13.51
C ILE A 308 -19.30 19.52 -13.30
N HIS A 309 -19.19 20.08 -12.09
CA HIS A 309 -19.83 21.33 -11.68
C HIS A 309 -18.86 22.49 -11.39
N ILE A 310 -17.59 22.37 -11.80
CA ILE A 310 -16.58 23.42 -11.59
C ILE A 310 -16.49 24.37 -12.81
#